data_22ad2b19aac14c32e06bace9fbee3d41
#
_entry.id   22ad2b19aac14c32e06bace9fbee3d41
#
_cell.length_a   1.000
_cell.length_b   1.000
_cell.length_c   1.000
_cell.angle_alpha   90.00
_cell.angle_beta   90.00
_cell.angle_gamma   90.00
#
_symmetry.space_group_name_H-M   'P 1'
#
loop_
_entity.id
_entity.type
_entity.pdbx_description
1 polymer ?
#
loop_
_entity_poly.entity_id
_entity_poly.type
_entity_poly.pdbx_seq_one_letter_code
_entity_poly.pdbx_strand_id
1 'polypeptide(L)'
;ILLMFLMSCCNNQSGVNQLEQYFAYGDSIESAGVKMIPIHTPYGDFRVWTKRFGTNPDVKVLLLHGGPAMTHEYMECFETFFQRQGFELYEYDQLGSFYSDQPENDSLWTIQRFVDEVDQVRQAIGADSNNFYLIGNSWGGLLAMEYALKHQDHLKGMVVSNMMASIPEYIQYFNNTLAPMMDPGALAEIKALEASKDYTNPRYEELLQEHYYNLHLCRLPEWPEPVTRSFSHGNNHIYVLMQGPSEMGIPPEARLYGWDIKSRLHEITVPTLMVGARYDT
;
A
#
# COMPACT_ATOMS: atom_id res chain seq x y z
N ILE A 1 -65.64 11.61 -21.56
CA ILE A 1 -64.42 12.46 -21.34
C ILE A 1 -63.34 11.56 -20.82
N LEU A 2 -62.45 11.18 -21.75
CA LEU A 2 -61.33 10.29 -21.47
C LEU A 2 -60.10 11.19 -21.20
N LEU A 3 -59.60 11.20 -19.95
CA LEU A 3 -58.38 11.92 -19.59
C LEU A 3 -57.21 11.02 -19.93
N MET A 4 -56.45 11.38 -21.00
CA MET A 4 -55.13 10.80 -21.29
C MET A 4 -54.12 11.43 -20.35
N PHE A 5 -53.55 10.69 -19.42
CA PHE A 5 -52.34 11.04 -18.71
C PHE A 5 -51.16 10.76 -19.64
N LEU A 6 -50.56 11.82 -20.16
CA LEU A 6 -49.22 11.77 -20.77
C LEU A 6 -48.21 11.60 -19.66
N MET A 7 -47.71 10.39 -19.47
CA MET A 7 -46.47 10.18 -18.71
C MET A 7 -45.29 10.71 -19.56
N SER A 8 -44.79 11.85 -19.14
CA SER A 8 -43.52 12.35 -19.63
C SER A 8 -42.42 11.43 -19.06
N CYS A 9 -41.91 10.51 -19.87
CA CYS A 9 -40.68 9.82 -19.58
C CYS A 9 -39.54 10.86 -19.63
N CYS A 10 -39.13 11.32 -18.46
CA CYS A 10 -37.84 12.01 -18.36
C CYS A 10 -36.76 11.02 -18.80
N ASN A 11 -36.14 11.28 -19.93
CA ASN A 11 -34.99 10.56 -20.42
C ASN A 11 -33.84 10.75 -19.44
N ASN A 12 -33.63 9.77 -18.57
CA ASN A 12 -32.48 9.68 -17.69
C ASN A 12 -31.28 9.06 -18.45
N GLN A 13 -30.92 9.67 -19.60
CA GLN A 13 -29.71 9.24 -20.35
C GLN A 13 -28.42 9.49 -19.57
N SER A 14 -28.41 10.45 -18.64
CA SER A 14 -27.22 10.71 -17.81
C SER A 14 -26.92 9.63 -16.80
N GLY A 15 -27.95 8.92 -16.26
CA GLY A 15 -27.74 7.86 -15.29
C GLY A 15 -27.23 6.56 -15.90
N VAL A 16 -27.65 6.26 -17.14
CA VAL A 16 -27.18 5.04 -17.85
C VAL A 16 -25.71 5.19 -18.23
N ASN A 17 -25.30 6.35 -18.71
CA ASN A 17 -23.89 6.62 -19.04
C ASN A 17 -22.96 6.60 -17.81
N GLN A 18 -23.43 7.02 -16.64
CA GLN A 18 -22.63 6.96 -15.40
C GLN A 18 -22.45 5.51 -14.91
N LEU A 19 -23.47 4.68 -15.01
CA LEU A 19 -23.38 3.26 -14.66
C LEU A 19 -22.49 2.50 -15.65
N GLU A 20 -22.61 2.77 -16.94
CA GLU A 20 -21.75 2.17 -17.95
C GLU A 20 -20.28 2.61 -17.76
N GLN A 21 -20.01 3.87 -17.47
CA GLN A 21 -18.69 4.36 -17.12
C GLN A 21 -18.16 3.75 -15.83
N TYR A 22 -19.02 3.52 -14.84
CA TYR A 22 -18.63 2.89 -13.59
C TYR A 22 -18.12 1.47 -13.78
N PHE A 23 -18.75 0.70 -14.67
CA PHE A 23 -18.40 -0.70 -14.93
C PHE A 23 -17.43 -0.91 -16.12
N ALA A 24 -17.13 0.13 -16.89
CA ALA A 24 -16.29 0.03 -18.06
C ALA A 24 -14.86 0.55 -17.79
N TYR A 25 -13.90 -0.35 -17.89
CA TYR A 25 -12.48 -0.03 -17.88
C TYR A 25 -11.82 -0.62 -19.13
N GLY A 26 -11.88 0.08 -20.25
CA GLY A 26 -11.25 -0.40 -21.48
C GLY A 26 -11.61 -1.86 -21.79
N ASP A 27 -10.63 -2.67 -22.12
CA ASP A 27 -10.83 -4.06 -22.59
C ASP A 27 -11.03 -5.10 -21.48
N SER A 28 -11.04 -4.71 -20.19
CA SER A 28 -11.20 -5.65 -19.07
C SER A 28 -12.59 -5.57 -18.45
N ILE A 29 -13.11 -6.71 -18.04
CA ILE A 29 -14.39 -6.80 -17.31
C ILE A 29 -14.16 -6.36 -15.86
N GLU A 30 -14.94 -5.34 -15.42
CA GLU A 30 -15.02 -4.96 -14.01
C GLU A 30 -16.25 -5.60 -13.38
N SER A 31 -16.11 -6.21 -12.23
CA SER A 31 -17.21 -6.78 -11.45
C SER A 31 -17.20 -6.24 -10.03
N ALA A 32 -18.28 -5.58 -9.61
CA ALA A 32 -18.41 -4.96 -8.29
C ALA A 32 -17.23 -4.01 -7.93
N GLY A 33 -16.73 -3.25 -8.90
CA GLY A 33 -15.57 -2.37 -8.74
C GLY A 33 -14.21 -3.06 -8.86
N VAL A 34 -14.17 -4.38 -8.87
CA VAL A 34 -12.92 -5.17 -8.97
C VAL A 34 -12.47 -5.29 -10.42
N LYS A 35 -11.17 -5.02 -10.65
CA LYS A 35 -10.53 -5.14 -11.94
C LYS A 35 -9.10 -5.67 -11.79
N MET A 36 -8.73 -6.60 -12.69
CA MET A 36 -7.34 -7.02 -12.87
C MET A 36 -6.69 -6.13 -13.93
N ILE A 37 -5.75 -5.28 -13.52
CA ILE A 37 -5.02 -4.38 -14.41
C ILE A 37 -3.78 -5.08 -14.95
N PRO A 38 -3.61 -5.20 -16.28
CA PRO A 38 -2.37 -5.72 -16.85
C PRO A 38 -1.22 -4.74 -16.63
N ILE A 39 -0.07 -5.28 -16.26
CA ILE A 39 1.18 -4.54 -16.12
C ILE A 39 2.30 -5.23 -16.92
N HIS A 40 3.19 -4.42 -17.47
CA HIS A 40 4.36 -4.89 -18.22
C HIS A 40 5.61 -4.74 -17.35
N THR A 41 6.43 -5.76 -17.33
CA THR A 41 7.73 -5.74 -16.64
C THR A 41 8.82 -6.27 -17.56
N PRO A 42 10.11 -6.00 -17.26
CA PRO A 42 11.20 -6.60 -18.02
C PRO A 42 11.24 -8.15 -18.01
N TYR A 43 10.45 -8.76 -17.12
CA TYR A 43 10.43 -10.21 -16.89
C TYR A 43 9.11 -10.87 -17.32
N GLY A 44 8.21 -10.13 -17.94
CA GLY A 44 6.91 -10.62 -18.43
C GLY A 44 5.76 -9.72 -18.06
N ASP A 45 4.59 -10.12 -18.52
CA ASP A 45 3.32 -9.43 -18.29
C ASP A 45 2.58 -10.13 -17.16
N PHE A 46 2.05 -9.33 -16.23
CA PHE A 46 1.32 -9.79 -15.06
C PHE A 46 0.06 -8.95 -14.87
N ARG A 47 -0.75 -9.31 -13.89
CA ARG A 47 -1.96 -8.55 -13.54
C ARG A 47 -1.93 -8.21 -12.07
N VAL A 48 -2.34 -6.99 -11.76
CA VAL A 48 -2.54 -6.53 -10.39
C VAL A 48 -4.01 -6.29 -10.12
N TRP A 49 -4.45 -6.67 -8.93
CA TRP A 49 -5.83 -6.52 -8.48
C TRP A 49 -6.06 -5.10 -7.99
N THR A 50 -7.20 -4.53 -8.39
CA THR A 50 -7.71 -3.26 -7.90
C THR A 50 -9.19 -3.35 -7.60
N LYS A 51 -9.66 -2.53 -6.65
CA LYS A 51 -11.09 -2.37 -6.36
C LYS A 51 -11.41 -0.89 -6.23
N ARG A 52 -12.37 -0.44 -6.99
CA ARG A 52 -12.81 0.96 -7.03
C ARG A 52 -14.05 1.17 -6.18
N PHE A 53 -14.05 2.29 -5.46
CA PHE A 53 -15.20 2.83 -4.75
C PHE A 53 -15.49 4.25 -5.19
N GLY A 54 -16.75 4.56 -5.41
CA GLY A 54 -17.17 5.89 -5.85
C GLY A 54 -16.96 6.15 -7.34
N THR A 55 -17.34 7.34 -7.76
CA THR A 55 -17.26 7.81 -9.15
C THR A 55 -17.00 9.32 -9.14
N ASN A 56 -15.77 9.74 -8.97
CA ASN A 56 -15.40 11.16 -9.00
C ASN A 56 -14.22 11.37 -9.95
N PRO A 57 -14.45 11.96 -11.14
CA PRO A 57 -13.39 12.20 -12.10
C PRO A 57 -12.35 13.21 -11.62
N ASP A 58 -12.68 14.04 -10.63
CA ASP A 58 -11.82 15.15 -10.17
C ASP A 58 -10.93 14.77 -8.98
N VAL A 59 -11.25 13.66 -8.26
CA VAL A 59 -10.49 13.19 -7.10
C VAL A 59 -10.39 11.68 -7.10
N LYS A 60 -9.27 11.17 -7.59
CA LYS A 60 -8.92 9.75 -7.64
C LYS A 60 -7.77 9.47 -6.67
N VAL A 61 -8.03 8.61 -5.71
CA VAL A 61 -7.08 8.26 -4.66
C VAL A 61 -6.68 6.81 -4.81
N LEU A 62 -5.39 6.53 -5.02
CA LEU A 62 -4.83 5.19 -5.02
C LEU A 62 -4.15 4.93 -3.67
N LEU A 63 -4.54 3.83 -3.01
CA LEU A 63 -3.96 3.39 -1.75
C LEU A 63 -2.77 2.47 -2.02
N LEU A 64 -1.61 2.80 -1.47
CA LEU A 64 -0.39 1.99 -1.51
C LEU A 64 -0.19 1.33 -0.15
N HIS A 65 -0.43 0.02 -0.09
CA HIS A 65 -0.26 -0.74 1.14
C HIS A 65 1.21 -0.91 1.53
N GLY A 66 1.43 -1.24 2.80
CA GLY A 66 2.73 -1.51 3.39
C GLY A 66 3.27 -2.92 3.08
N GLY A 67 4.25 -3.32 3.85
CA GLY A 67 5.00 -4.54 3.70
C GLY A 67 6.47 -4.24 3.43
N PRO A 68 7.04 -4.57 2.26
CA PRO A 68 6.44 -4.96 0.96
C PRO A 68 5.61 -6.25 1.01
N ALA A 69 4.72 -6.37 0.03
CA ALA A 69 3.91 -7.57 -0.19
C ALA A 69 2.95 -7.98 0.96
N MET A 70 2.49 -6.98 1.75
CA MET A 70 1.26 -7.11 2.53
C MET A 70 0.04 -7.00 1.59
N THR A 71 -1.12 -6.63 2.07
CA THR A 71 -2.35 -6.54 1.28
C THR A 71 -3.09 -5.22 1.52
N HIS A 72 -4.06 -4.90 0.64
CA HIS A 72 -4.94 -3.73 0.81
C HIS A 72 -5.80 -3.80 2.07
N GLU A 73 -6.06 -4.99 2.62
CA GLU A 73 -7.14 -5.28 3.58
C GLU A 73 -7.13 -4.36 4.81
N TYR A 74 -5.98 -4.05 5.40
CA TYR A 74 -5.94 -3.14 6.56
C TYR A 74 -6.27 -1.68 6.18
N MET A 75 -6.27 -1.33 4.89
CA MET A 75 -6.66 -0.02 4.38
C MET A 75 -8.16 0.09 4.05
N GLU A 76 -8.94 -0.99 4.15
CA GLU A 76 -10.40 -0.98 3.98
C GLU A 76 -11.10 0.04 4.88
N CYS A 77 -10.47 0.47 5.96
CA CYS A 77 -10.99 1.54 6.83
C CYS A 77 -11.25 2.85 6.08
N PHE A 78 -10.60 3.11 4.95
CA PHE A 78 -10.82 4.29 4.13
C PHE A 78 -12.13 4.24 3.32
N GLU A 79 -12.64 3.05 3.00
CA GLU A 79 -13.82 2.86 2.13
C GLU A 79 -15.00 3.73 2.58
N THR A 80 -15.39 3.62 3.84
CA THR A 80 -16.57 4.32 4.37
C THR A 80 -16.38 5.83 4.39
N PHE A 81 -15.20 6.32 4.75
CA PHE A 81 -14.98 7.75 4.94
C PHE A 81 -14.80 8.48 3.60
N PHE A 82 -14.07 7.90 2.67
CA PHE A 82 -13.76 8.54 1.39
C PHE A 82 -14.97 8.60 0.47
N GLN A 83 -15.80 7.55 0.45
CA GLN A 83 -17.06 7.59 -0.30
C GLN A 83 -18.01 8.69 0.20
N ARG A 84 -18.08 8.92 1.53
CA ARG A 84 -18.90 9.99 2.10
C ARG A 84 -18.41 11.39 1.71
N GLN A 85 -17.13 11.53 1.41
CA GLN A 85 -16.53 12.79 0.93
C GLN A 85 -16.62 12.92 -0.60
N GLY A 86 -17.18 11.93 -1.28
CA GLY A 86 -17.32 11.92 -2.74
C GLY A 86 -15.99 11.69 -3.47
N PHE A 87 -15.01 11.02 -2.86
CA PHE A 87 -13.77 10.65 -3.54
C PHE A 87 -13.96 9.34 -4.30
N GLU A 88 -13.22 9.18 -5.40
CA GLU A 88 -13.04 7.90 -6.07
C GLU A 88 -11.79 7.24 -5.51
N LEU A 89 -11.99 6.16 -4.77
CA LEU A 89 -10.94 5.44 -4.06
C LEU A 89 -10.60 4.16 -4.81
N TYR A 90 -9.32 3.85 -4.87
CA TYR A 90 -8.79 2.60 -5.41
C TYR A 90 -7.96 1.88 -4.35
N GLU A 91 -8.44 0.74 -3.91
CA GLU A 91 -7.63 -0.27 -3.26
C GLU A 91 -6.86 -1.07 -4.30
N TYR A 92 -5.67 -1.53 -3.95
CA TYR A 92 -4.77 -2.17 -4.87
C TYR A 92 -3.83 -3.11 -4.15
N ASP A 93 -3.76 -4.35 -4.61
CA ASP A 93 -2.72 -5.29 -4.22
C ASP A 93 -1.56 -5.19 -5.21
N GLN A 94 -0.37 -4.83 -4.73
CA GLN A 94 0.82 -4.76 -5.56
C GLN A 94 1.19 -6.15 -6.10
N LEU A 95 1.94 -6.22 -7.21
CA LEU A 95 2.40 -7.51 -7.74
C LEU A 95 3.11 -8.32 -6.66
N GLY A 96 2.75 -9.59 -6.54
CA GLY A 96 3.24 -10.47 -5.49
C GLY A 96 2.39 -10.46 -4.20
N SER A 97 1.37 -9.60 -4.12
CA SER A 97 0.44 -9.52 -3.00
C SER A 97 -0.88 -10.21 -3.34
N PHE A 98 -1.40 -10.94 -2.42
CA PHE A 98 -2.70 -11.60 -2.28
C PHE A 98 -3.47 -11.89 -3.57
N TYR A 99 -4.33 -10.96 -4.04
CA TYR A 99 -5.17 -11.15 -5.23
C TYR A 99 -4.46 -10.86 -6.55
N SER A 100 -3.28 -10.25 -6.51
CA SER A 100 -2.46 -10.01 -7.69
C SER A 100 -1.71 -11.27 -8.11
N ASP A 101 -1.23 -11.30 -9.37
CA ASP A 101 -0.36 -12.38 -9.82
C ASP A 101 0.89 -12.47 -8.92
N GLN A 102 1.34 -13.68 -8.62
CA GLN A 102 2.44 -13.95 -7.69
C GLN A 102 3.59 -14.70 -8.39
N PRO A 103 4.40 -14.02 -9.23
CA PRO A 103 5.53 -14.64 -9.91
C PRO A 103 6.67 -14.99 -8.93
N GLU A 104 7.37 -16.09 -9.21
CA GLU A 104 8.49 -16.56 -8.38
C GLU A 104 9.84 -15.91 -8.73
N ASN A 105 9.89 -14.93 -9.63
CA ASN A 105 11.12 -14.29 -10.09
C ASN A 105 11.54 -13.14 -9.18
N ASP A 106 12.56 -13.38 -8.36
CA ASP A 106 13.08 -12.38 -7.42
C ASP A 106 13.61 -11.10 -8.09
N SER A 107 13.98 -11.13 -9.36
CA SER A 107 14.43 -9.93 -10.09
C SER A 107 13.33 -8.86 -10.21
N LEU A 108 12.08 -9.22 -9.98
CA LEU A 108 10.93 -8.30 -9.97
C LEU A 108 10.85 -7.39 -8.72
N TRP A 109 11.46 -7.79 -7.62
CA TRP A 109 11.24 -7.11 -6.33
C TRP A 109 12.24 -5.97 -6.13
N THR A 110 12.08 -4.89 -6.90
CA THR A 110 12.89 -3.67 -6.80
C THR A 110 12.00 -2.44 -6.68
N ILE A 111 12.46 -1.42 -5.96
CA ILE A 111 11.73 -0.14 -5.79
C ILE A 111 11.31 0.41 -7.15
N GLN A 112 12.25 0.46 -8.11
CA GLN A 112 11.99 1.04 -9.43
C GLN A 112 10.87 0.32 -10.18
N ARG A 113 10.83 -1.02 -10.12
CA ARG A 113 9.78 -1.80 -10.77
C ARG A 113 8.39 -1.50 -10.13
N PHE A 114 8.33 -1.35 -8.79
CA PHE A 114 7.09 -0.97 -8.11
C PHE A 114 6.65 0.47 -8.47
N VAL A 115 7.60 1.40 -8.62
CA VAL A 115 7.28 2.76 -9.11
C VAL A 115 6.68 2.72 -10.52
N ASP A 116 7.26 1.90 -11.41
CA ASP A 116 6.76 1.73 -12.79
C ASP A 116 5.37 1.06 -12.80
N GLU A 117 5.11 0.14 -11.88
CA GLU A 117 3.80 -0.48 -11.69
C GLU A 117 2.74 0.55 -11.25
N VAL A 118 3.05 1.39 -10.26
CA VAL A 118 2.13 2.46 -9.82
C VAL A 118 1.76 3.37 -10.99
N ASP A 119 2.71 3.72 -11.87
CA ASP A 119 2.40 4.56 -13.03
C ASP A 119 1.50 3.85 -14.05
N GLN A 120 1.68 2.55 -14.27
CA GLN A 120 0.81 1.76 -15.12
C GLN A 120 -0.60 1.63 -14.54
N VAL A 121 -0.72 1.43 -13.21
CA VAL A 121 -2.02 1.43 -12.52
C VAL A 121 -2.69 2.80 -12.65
N ARG A 122 -1.95 3.91 -12.41
CA ARG A 122 -2.45 5.28 -12.62
C ARG A 122 -3.03 5.47 -14.01
N GLN A 123 -2.30 5.05 -15.05
CA GLN A 123 -2.76 5.15 -16.44
C GLN A 123 -4.04 4.34 -16.66
N ALA A 124 -4.08 3.11 -16.17
CA ALA A 124 -5.23 2.21 -16.33
C ALA A 124 -6.51 2.68 -15.63
N ILE A 125 -6.39 3.46 -14.53
CA ILE A 125 -7.53 4.09 -13.85
C ILE A 125 -7.87 5.47 -14.41
N GLY A 126 -7.18 5.93 -15.46
CA GLY A 126 -7.41 7.23 -16.10
C GLY A 126 -7.14 8.40 -15.16
N ALA A 127 -6.07 8.32 -14.36
CA ALA A 127 -5.67 9.38 -13.45
C ALA A 127 -4.50 10.21 -14.01
N ASP A 128 -4.53 11.52 -13.77
CA ASP A 128 -3.52 12.47 -14.24
C ASP A 128 -3.28 13.60 -13.21
N SER A 129 -2.44 14.55 -13.54
CA SER A 129 -2.07 15.69 -12.69
C SER A 129 -3.24 16.54 -12.18
N ASN A 130 -4.44 16.40 -12.77
CA ASN A 130 -5.62 17.18 -12.37
C ASN A 130 -6.43 16.47 -11.28
N ASN A 131 -6.27 15.14 -11.12
CA ASN A 131 -7.15 14.36 -10.26
C ASN A 131 -6.45 13.26 -9.42
N PHE A 132 -5.14 13.01 -9.62
CA PHE A 132 -4.47 11.87 -9.01
C PHE A 132 -3.85 12.20 -7.65
N TYR A 133 -4.21 11.37 -6.65
CA TYR A 133 -3.65 11.41 -5.30
C TYR A 133 -3.14 10.05 -4.90
N LEU A 134 -2.02 10.01 -4.16
CA LEU A 134 -1.50 8.80 -3.52
C LEU A 134 -1.67 8.87 -2.00
N ILE A 135 -2.05 7.76 -1.39
CA ILE A 135 -1.91 7.57 0.06
C ILE A 135 -1.07 6.32 0.26
N GLY A 136 0.13 6.49 0.78
CA GLY A 136 1.04 5.40 1.08
C GLY A 136 1.27 5.25 2.57
N ASN A 137 1.17 4.02 3.07
CA ASN A 137 1.48 3.67 4.45
C ASN A 137 2.69 2.75 4.51
N SER A 138 3.63 3.00 5.43
CA SER A 138 4.85 2.20 5.59
C SER A 138 5.61 2.07 4.25
N TRP A 139 5.91 0.87 3.78
CA TRP A 139 6.47 0.64 2.44
C TRP A 139 5.73 1.40 1.34
N GLY A 140 4.38 1.48 1.40
CA GLY A 140 3.59 2.29 0.46
C GLY A 140 3.93 3.78 0.54
N GLY A 141 4.35 4.29 1.69
CA GLY A 141 4.85 5.65 1.88
C GLY A 141 6.21 5.86 1.21
N LEU A 142 7.13 4.89 1.33
CA LEU A 142 8.39 4.87 0.58
C LEU A 142 8.12 4.92 -0.92
N LEU A 143 7.21 4.06 -1.38
CA LEU A 143 6.85 3.97 -2.79
C LEU A 143 6.21 5.28 -3.30
N ALA A 144 5.37 5.95 -2.49
CA ALA A 144 4.81 7.24 -2.84
C ALA A 144 5.89 8.33 -2.99
N MET A 145 6.89 8.36 -2.09
CA MET A 145 8.01 9.31 -2.18
C MET A 145 8.88 9.04 -3.41
N GLU A 146 9.22 7.80 -3.69
CA GLU A 146 9.99 7.43 -4.90
C GLU A 146 9.21 7.71 -6.19
N TYR A 147 7.88 7.47 -6.17
CA TYR A 147 7.01 7.86 -7.27
C TYR A 147 7.02 9.37 -7.48
N ALA A 148 6.92 10.17 -6.43
CA ALA A 148 6.98 11.62 -6.52
C ALA A 148 8.33 12.10 -7.06
N LEU A 149 9.45 11.54 -6.61
CA LEU A 149 10.78 11.89 -7.12
C LEU A 149 10.96 11.64 -8.62
N LYS A 150 10.14 10.76 -9.22
CA LYS A 150 10.20 10.41 -10.63
C LYS A 150 9.06 11.03 -11.46
N HIS A 151 7.85 11.12 -10.88
CA HIS A 151 6.60 11.37 -11.59
C HIS A 151 5.68 12.36 -10.87
N GLN A 152 6.19 13.29 -10.08
CA GLN A 152 5.35 14.23 -9.33
C GLN A 152 4.50 15.16 -10.23
N ASP A 153 4.87 15.31 -11.50
CA ASP A 153 4.09 16.02 -12.51
C ASP A 153 2.76 15.33 -12.83
N HIS A 154 2.61 14.06 -12.47
CA HIS A 154 1.34 13.32 -12.55
C HIS A 154 0.48 13.45 -11.28
N LEU A 155 1.04 13.96 -10.17
CA LEU A 155 0.37 14.02 -8.87
C LEU A 155 -0.24 15.39 -8.59
N LYS A 156 -1.44 15.40 -8.02
CA LYS A 156 -2.08 16.57 -7.42
C LYS A 156 -1.76 16.72 -5.93
N GLY A 157 -1.47 15.62 -5.27
CA GLY A 157 -1.05 15.57 -3.88
C GLY A 157 -0.76 14.14 -3.41
N MET A 158 -0.09 14.02 -2.28
CA MET A 158 0.13 12.72 -1.64
C MET A 158 0.07 12.79 -0.12
N VAL A 159 -0.22 11.63 0.47
CA VAL A 159 -0.10 11.38 1.91
C VAL A 159 0.95 10.31 2.13
N VAL A 160 1.92 10.58 2.98
CA VAL A 160 2.91 9.60 3.47
C VAL A 160 2.60 9.35 4.93
N SER A 161 2.24 8.12 5.25
CA SER A 161 1.85 7.71 6.59
C SER A 161 2.84 6.68 7.14
N ASN A 162 3.37 6.97 8.34
CA ASN A 162 4.19 6.03 9.10
C ASN A 162 5.39 5.49 8.28
N MET A 163 6.19 6.40 7.71
CA MET A 163 7.39 6.05 6.93
C MET A 163 8.47 7.10 7.12
N MET A 164 9.70 6.63 7.26
CA MET A 164 10.93 7.43 7.29
C MET A 164 11.47 7.68 5.87
N ALA A 165 12.47 8.56 5.77
CA ALA A 165 13.17 8.83 4.51
C ALA A 165 14.60 8.25 4.45
N SER A 166 15.01 7.50 5.48
CA SER A 166 16.35 6.91 5.61
C SER A 166 16.32 5.62 6.42
N ILE A 167 16.59 4.50 5.77
CA ILE A 167 16.75 3.20 6.44
C ILE A 167 17.96 3.18 7.40
N PRO A 168 19.14 3.77 7.06
CA PRO A 168 20.23 3.87 8.02
C PRO A 168 19.85 4.56 9.33
N GLU A 169 19.06 5.63 9.29
CA GLU A 169 18.59 6.32 10.50
C GLU A 169 17.56 5.49 11.27
N TYR A 170 16.68 4.79 10.56
CA TYR A 170 15.73 3.86 11.18
C TYR A 170 16.46 2.75 11.96
N ILE A 171 17.46 2.11 11.34
CA ILE A 171 18.29 1.09 12.00
C ILE A 171 19.00 1.67 13.23
N GLN A 172 19.55 2.88 13.10
CA GLN A 172 20.20 3.56 14.22
C GLN A 172 19.23 3.86 15.36
N TYR A 173 18.02 4.32 15.04
CA TYR A 173 16.98 4.59 16.03
C TYR A 173 16.55 3.30 16.74
N PHE A 174 16.31 2.23 16.00
CA PHE A 174 16.02 0.93 16.61
C PHE A 174 17.11 0.51 17.59
N ASN A 175 18.37 0.47 17.15
CA ASN A 175 19.48 -0.01 17.98
C ASN A 175 19.76 0.87 19.21
N ASN A 176 19.63 2.19 19.08
CA ASN A 176 20.00 3.12 20.13
C ASN A 176 18.85 3.50 21.08
N THR A 177 17.61 3.32 20.63
CA THR A 177 16.42 3.77 21.37
C THR A 177 15.46 2.63 21.70
N LEU A 178 15.01 1.87 20.69
CA LEU A 178 13.94 0.88 20.91
C LEU A 178 14.49 -0.42 21.52
N ALA A 179 15.56 -0.97 20.97
CA ALA A 179 16.16 -2.20 21.46
C ALA A 179 16.57 -2.15 22.94
N PRO A 180 17.16 -1.03 23.48
CA PRO A 180 17.42 -0.91 24.92
C PRO A 180 16.18 -0.84 25.80
N MET A 181 15.01 -0.56 25.24
CA MET A 181 13.73 -0.50 25.98
C MET A 181 13.02 -1.86 26.03
N MET A 182 13.43 -2.81 25.18
CA MET A 182 12.85 -4.14 25.15
C MET A 182 13.33 -4.99 26.34
N ASP A 183 12.58 -6.06 26.67
CA ASP A 183 13.07 -7.10 27.55
C ASP A 183 14.35 -7.71 27.01
N PRO A 184 15.48 -7.70 27.74
CA PRO A 184 16.77 -8.18 27.22
C PRO A 184 16.76 -9.67 26.85
N GLY A 185 15.96 -10.51 27.55
CA GLY A 185 15.84 -11.92 27.26
C GLY A 185 15.07 -12.17 25.97
N ALA A 186 13.94 -11.48 25.79
CA ALA A 186 13.16 -11.55 24.56
C ALA A 186 13.97 -11.06 23.35
N LEU A 187 14.67 -9.94 23.47
CA LEU A 187 15.51 -9.40 22.40
C LEU A 187 16.64 -10.39 22.01
N ALA A 188 17.27 -11.03 23.01
CA ALA A 188 18.33 -12.02 22.76
C ALA A 188 17.79 -13.27 22.05
N GLU A 189 16.60 -13.74 22.44
CA GLU A 189 15.93 -14.89 21.82
C GLU A 189 15.52 -14.59 20.38
N ILE A 190 14.89 -13.42 20.13
CA ILE A 190 14.55 -12.96 18.78
C ILE A 190 15.80 -12.95 17.88
N LYS A 191 16.87 -12.28 18.33
CA LYS A 191 18.12 -12.20 17.56
C LYS A 191 18.76 -13.57 17.29
N ALA A 192 18.62 -14.54 18.20
CA ALA A 192 19.11 -15.89 17.99
C ALA A 192 18.32 -16.63 16.91
N LEU A 193 16.99 -16.49 16.90
CA LEU A 193 16.12 -17.03 15.87
C LEU A 193 16.38 -16.37 14.49
N GLU A 194 16.58 -15.07 14.45
CA GLU A 194 16.96 -14.34 13.22
C GLU A 194 18.32 -14.80 12.68
N ALA A 195 19.32 -14.96 13.54
CA ALA A 195 20.66 -15.44 13.16
C ALA A 195 20.64 -16.88 12.60
N SER A 196 19.72 -17.72 13.10
CA SER A 196 19.51 -19.08 12.58
C SER A 196 18.56 -19.12 11.36
N LYS A 197 17.96 -17.99 10.98
CA LYS A 197 16.92 -17.88 9.95
C LYS A 197 15.68 -18.73 10.22
N ASP A 198 15.37 -18.97 11.49
CA ASP A 198 14.22 -19.76 11.93
C ASP A 198 12.96 -18.86 12.08
N TYR A 199 12.61 -18.16 10.98
CA TYR A 199 11.52 -17.18 10.96
C TYR A 199 10.13 -17.81 11.02
N THR A 200 10.02 -19.11 10.77
CA THR A 200 8.76 -19.85 10.86
C THR A 200 8.52 -20.47 12.22
N ASN A 201 9.41 -20.26 13.17
CA ASN A 201 9.27 -20.72 14.54
C ASN A 201 8.11 -19.98 15.22
N PRO A 202 7.09 -20.67 15.76
CA PRO A 202 5.98 -20.00 16.44
C PRO A 202 6.44 -19.07 17.58
N ARG A 203 7.55 -19.45 18.25
CA ARG A 203 8.12 -18.63 19.32
C ARG A 203 8.64 -17.30 18.82
N TYR A 204 9.12 -17.21 17.58
CA TYR A 204 9.57 -15.96 16.97
C TYR A 204 8.41 -14.98 16.81
N GLU A 205 7.28 -15.44 16.28
CA GLU A 205 6.08 -14.63 16.13
C GLU A 205 5.51 -14.18 17.49
N GLU A 206 5.43 -15.09 18.48
CA GLU A 206 4.99 -14.76 19.84
C GLU A 206 5.83 -13.65 20.46
N LEU A 207 7.16 -13.75 20.37
CA LEU A 207 8.08 -12.75 20.92
C LEU A 207 7.93 -11.39 20.23
N LEU A 208 7.85 -11.36 18.90
CA LEU A 208 7.63 -10.12 18.15
C LEU A 208 6.29 -9.49 18.52
N GLN A 209 5.23 -10.29 18.59
CA GLN A 209 3.90 -9.83 18.93
C GLN A 209 3.85 -9.22 20.35
N GLU A 210 4.40 -9.93 21.33
CA GLU A 210 4.35 -9.52 22.74
C GLU A 210 5.25 -8.32 23.04
N HIS A 211 6.49 -8.35 22.54
CA HIS A 211 7.52 -7.40 22.96
C HIS A 211 7.77 -6.26 21.98
N TYR A 212 7.16 -6.28 20.77
CA TYR A 212 7.39 -5.26 19.78
C TYR A 212 6.10 -4.80 19.06
N TYR A 213 5.37 -5.68 18.39
CA TYR A 213 4.24 -5.28 17.55
C TYR A 213 3.08 -4.71 18.33
N ASN A 214 2.75 -5.24 19.52
CA ASN A 214 1.72 -4.68 20.40
C ASN A 214 2.11 -3.31 20.99
N LEU A 215 3.36 -2.92 20.93
CA LEU A 215 3.86 -1.65 21.45
C LEU A 215 3.98 -0.59 20.37
N HIS A 216 4.38 -0.99 19.15
CA HIS A 216 4.79 -0.08 18.10
C HIS A 216 3.94 -0.16 16.83
N LEU A 217 3.35 -1.32 16.51
CA LEU A 217 2.61 -1.52 15.27
C LEU A 217 1.09 -1.35 15.48
N CYS A 218 0.48 -2.09 16.40
CA CYS A 218 -0.93 -1.94 16.73
C CYS A 218 -1.14 -2.10 18.24
N ARG A 219 -1.48 -1.01 18.92
CA ARG A 219 -1.63 -0.94 20.39
C ARG A 219 -3.04 -1.26 20.90
N LEU A 220 -3.93 -1.71 20.04
CA LEU A 220 -5.26 -2.14 20.44
C LEU A 220 -5.17 -3.48 21.18
N PRO A 221 -5.97 -3.71 22.24
CA PRO A 221 -5.98 -4.98 22.98
C PRO A 221 -6.31 -6.17 22.09
N GLU A 222 -7.20 -5.97 21.13
CA GLU A 222 -7.51 -6.91 20.05
C GLU A 222 -7.22 -6.21 18.72
N TRP A 223 -6.41 -6.82 17.89
CA TRP A 223 -6.11 -6.29 16.58
C TRP A 223 -7.38 -6.34 15.71
N PRO A 224 -7.69 -5.27 14.98
CA PRO A 224 -8.83 -5.27 14.04
C PRO A 224 -8.69 -6.39 13.03
N GLU A 225 -9.83 -7.02 12.71
CA GLU A 225 -9.87 -8.16 11.77
C GLU A 225 -9.21 -7.84 10.41
N PRO A 226 -9.40 -6.65 9.78
CA PRO A 226 -8.71 -6.35 8.54
C PRO A 226 -7.18 -6.32 8.67
N VAL A 227 -6.64 -5.96 9.83
CA VAL A 227 -5.20 -5.99 10.10
C VAL A 227 -4.70 -7.42 10.19
N THR A 228 -5.34 -8.26 11.02
CA THR A 228 -4.95 -9.67 11.17
C THR A 228 -5.08 -10.45 9.86
N ARG A 229 -6.11 -10.14 9.07
CA ARG A 229 -6.33 -10.73 7.75
C ARG A 229 -5.22 -10.34 6.77
N SER A 230 -4.83 -9.06 6.73
CA SER A 230 -3.72 -8.60 5.91
C SER A 230 -2.40 -9.30 6.26
N PHE A 231 -2.12 -9.50 7.55
CA PHE A 231 -0.93 -10.27 7.97
C PHE A 231 -1.00 -11.74 7.53
N SER A 232 -2.17 -12.36 7.58
CA SER A 232 -2.34 -13.77 7.19
C SER A 232 -2.21 -14.00 5.68
N HIS A 233 -2.43 -12.97 4.85
CA HIS A 233 -2.35 -13.03 3.41
C HIS A 233 -1.05 -12.44 2.84
N GLY A 234 -0.19 -11.90 3.68
CA GLY A 234 1.09 -11.33 3.28
C GLY A 234 2.03 -12.36 2.63
N ASN A 235 2.78 -11.96 1.61
CA ASN A 235 3.79 -12.79 0.98
C ASN A 235 5.12 -12.70 1.74
N ASN A 236 5.34 -13.63 2.66
CA ASN A 236 6.53 -13.63 3.52
C ASN A 236 7.85 -13.75 2.75
N HIS A 237 7.88 -14.43 1.59
CA HIS A 237 9.10 -14.52 0.80
C HIS A 237 9.56 -13.14 0.30
N ILE A 238 8.65 -12.38 -0.29
CA ILE A 238 8.95 -11.03 -0.80
C ILE A 238 9.26 -10.09 0.36
N TYR A 239 8.49 -10.18 1.46
CA TYR A 239 8.71 -9.35 2.63
C TYR A 239 10.13 -9.54 3.18
N VAL A 240 10.55 -10.77 3.47
CA VAL A 240 11.89 -11.08 4.01
C VAL A 240 13.00 -10.67 3.03
N LEU A 241 12.81 -10.89 1.73
CA LEU A 241 13.78 -10.53 0.71
C LEU A 241 14.01 -9.00 0.62
N MET A 242 12.94 -8.22 0.77
CA MET A 242 13.02 -6.77 0.62
C MET A 242 13.26 -6.04 1.94
N GLN A 243 12.52 -6.37 2.98
CA GLN A 243 12.51 -5.72 4.29
C GLN A 243 13.42 -6.42 5.30
N GLY A 244 13.40 -7.73 5.32
CA GLY A 244 13.98 -8.55 6.39
C GLY A 244 12.88 -9.27 7.18
N PRO A 245 13.26 -10.01 8.24
CA PRO A 245 12.35 -10.91 8.93
C PRO A 245 11.32 -10.21 9.83
N SER A 246 11.55 -8.94 10.20
CA SER A 246 10.69 -8.21 11.14
C SER A 246 10.79 -6.69 10.96
N GLU A 247 9.98 -5.95 11.72
CA GLU A 247 10.05 -4.48 11.81
C GLU A 247 11.13 -3.99 12.82
N MET A 248 12.01 -4.86 13.30
CA MET A 248 13.07 -4.52 14.25
C MET A 248 14.35 -4.00 13.58
N GLY A 249 14.28 -3.61 12.34
CA GLY A 249 15.38 -3.13 11.52
C GLY A 249 15.50 -3.89 10.21
N ILE A 250 16.35 -3.40 9.34
CA ILE A 250 16.55 -3.97 7.99
C ILE A 250 17.97 -4.52 7.90
N PRO A 251 18.14 -5.84 7.72
CA PRO A 251 19.44 -6.46 7.67
C PRO A 251 20.16 -6.16 6.36
N PRO A 252 21.53 -6.26 6.33
CA PRO A 252 22.33 -5.91 5.16
C PRO A 252 22.02 -6.70 3.88
N GLU A 253 21.47 -7.89 4.01
CA GLU A 253 21.06 -8.76 2.90
C GLU A 253 19.71 -8.37 2.28
N ALA A 254 18.90 -7.57 2.98
CA ALA A 254 17.62 -7.10 2.48
C ALA A 254 17.78 -6.00 1.42
N ARG A 255 16.91 -5.99 0.43
CA ARG A 255 17.02 -5.07 -0.73
C ARG A 255 16.82 -3.60 -0.39
N LEU A 256 16.08 -3.31 0.68
CA LEU A 256 15.87 -1.94 1.16
C LEU A 256 17.03 -1.43 2.01
N TYR A 257 18.00 -2.30 2.37
CA TYR A 257 19.15 -1.88 3.15
C TYR A 257 19.91 -0.74 2.47
N GLY A 258 20.15 0.34 3.23
CA GLY A 258 20.88 1.51 2.73
C GLY A 258 20.05 2.49 1.91
N TRP A 259 18.73 2.24 1.70
CA TRP A 259 17.87 3.23 1.06
C TRP A 259 17.80 4.51 1.89
N ASP A 260 18.11 5.64 1.24
CA ASP A 260 18.13 6.97 1.85
C ASP A 260 17.87 8.04 0.77
N ILE A 261 16.78 8.77 0.95
CA ILE A 261 16.38 9.87 0.05
C ILE A 261 16.38 11.24 0.74
N LYS A 262 16.93 11.35 1.96
CA LYS A 262 16.89 12.60 2.73
C LYS A 262 17.48 13.78 1.97
N SER A 263 18.58 13.58 1.29
CA SER A 263 19.21 14.63 0.49
C SER A 263 18.37 15.07 -0.72
N ARG A 264 17.38 14.26 -1.12
CA ARG A 264 16.50 14.47 -2.27
C ARG A 264 15.10 14.94 -1.88
N LEU A 265 14.75 14.99 -0.60
CA LEU A 265 13.40 15.41 -0.17
C LEU A 265 13.01 16.80 -0.67
N HIS A 266 13.99 17.69 -0.85
CA HIS A 266 13.77 19.03 -1.40
C HIS A 266 13.35 19.05 -2.87
N GLU A 267 13.53 17.96 -3.61
CA GLU A 267 13.07 17.79 -4.99
C GLU A 267 11.56 17.54 -5.07
N ILE A 268 10.94 17.05 -3.99
CA ILE A 268 9.50 16.79 -3.91
C ILE A 268 8.77 18.12 -3.65
N THR A 269 8.09 18.62 -4.65
CA THR A 269 7.37 19.90 -4.60
C THR A 269 5.84 19.75 -4.62
N VAL A 270 5.34 18.54 -4.90
CA VAL A 270 3.91 18.23 -4.84
C VAL A 270 3.39 18.37 -3.41
N PRO A 271 2.16 18.91 -3.21
CA PRO A 271 1.55 19.00 -1.87
C PRO A 271 1.57 17.66 -1.17
N THR A 272 2.20 17.62 0.01
CA THR A 272 2.41 16.38 0.77
C THR A 272 1.92 16.54 2.20
N LEU A 273 1.07 15.61 2.66
CA LEU A 273 0.70 15.45 4.07
C LEU A 273 1.53 14.31 4.67
N MET A 274 2.29 14.62 5.72
CA MET A 274 3.00 13.61 6.53
C MET A 274 2.15 13.24 7.74
N VAL A 275 1.96 11.95 7.96
CA VAL A 275 1.26 11.39 9.12
C VAL A 275 2.21 10.46 9.86
N GLY A 276 2.41 10.70 11.14
CA GLY A 276 3.20 9.83 12.02
C GLY A 276 2.42 9.50 13.29
N ALA A 277 2.65 8.32 13.82
CA ALA A 277 2.07 7.90 15.09
C ALA A 277 3.09 8.08 16.23
N ARG A 278 2.59 8.44 17.42
CA ARG A 278 3.43 8.75 18.59
C ARG A 278 4.30 7.57 19.05
N TYR A 279 3.86 6.36 18.81
CA TYR A 279 4.49 5.13 19.32
C TYR A 279 5.04 4.25 18.19
N ASP A 280 5.06 4.78 16.97
CA ASP A 280 5.63 4.13 15.81
C ASP A 280 7.15 3.97 15.93
N THR A 281 7.70 3.09 15.14
CA THR A 281 9.14 2.77 15.14
C THR A 281 10.00 3.81 14.46
#